data_245d0dcc136351e7549bbe6678c3e21e
#
_entry.id   245d0dcc136351e7549bbe6678c3e21e
#
_cell.length_a   1.000
_cell.length_b   1.000
_cell.length_c   1.000
_cell.angle_alpha   90.00
_cell.angle_beta   90.00
_cell.angle_gamma   90.00
#
_symmetry.space_group_name_H-M   'P 1'
#
loop_
_entity.id
_entity.type
_entity.pdbx_description
1 polymer ?
#
loop_
_entity_poly.entity_id
_entity_poly.type
_entity_poly.pdbx_seq_one_letter_code
_entity_poly.pdbx_strand_id
1 'polypeptide(L)'
;NTKFFNPELQGICDSMIFPVEDSTVYLFGTPIVWASGNQLTGTTIDMHLKNNEVDLFHLNNKAFIVNQLDTAKFNQIKGRNMTGYIRHNELYLVEVDGNGESIYYPDDKGVIIGLNKTISSAIKIHLKEKRVNRIVFITKPEGTLNPLIIVDPKDRFLKDFEWHQDKQP
;
A
#
# COMPACT_ATOMS: atom_id res chain seq x y z
N ASN A 1 8.72 -16.06 -14.24
CA ASN A 1 8.98 -15.34 -12.98
C ASN A 1 10.00 -14.23 -13.26
N THR A 2 9.52 -13.01 -13.34
CA THR A 2 10.33 -11.83 -13.66
C THR A 2 10.64 -11.07 -12.38
N LYS A 3 11.91 -10.68 -12.22
CA LYS A 3 12.36 -9.81 -11.13
C LYS A 3 12.93 -8.53 -11.72
N PHE A 4 12.65 -7.41 -11.09
CA PHE A 4 13.25 -6.13 -11.44
C PHE A 4 13.73 -5.43 -10.17
N PHE A 5 14.78 -4.67 -10.33
CA PHE A 5 15.45 -3.99 -9.24
C PHE A 5 15.96 -2.63 -9.68
N ASN A 6 15.63 -1.64 -8.88
CA ASN A 6 16.33 -0.36 -8.84
C ASN A 6 16.32 0.11 -7.37
N PRO A 7 17.18 1.04 -6.94
CA PRO A 7 17.27 1.43 -5.51
C PRO A 7 15.95 1.89 -4.87
N GLU A 8 15.06 2.46 -5.68
CA GLU A 8 13.80 3.03 -5.20
C GLU A 8 12.58 2.10 -5.42
N LEU A 9 12.71 1.13 -6.33
CA LEU A 9 11.60 0.30 -6.78
C LEU A 9 12.10 -1.12 -7.09
N GLN A 10 11.48 -2.10 -6.46
CA GLN A 10 11.80 -3.50 -6.65
C GLN A 10 10.53 -4.30 -6.84
N GLY A 11 10.57 -5.40 -7.57
CA GLY A 11 9.38 -6.22 -7.70
C GLY A 11 9.61 -7.58 -8.32
N ILE A 12 8.59 -8.42 -8.14
CA ILE A 12 8.48 -9.75 -8.75
C ILE A 12 7.11 -9.91 -9.36
N CYS A 13 7.03 -10.58 -10.49
CA CYS A 13 5.78 -10.93 -11.17
C CYS A 13 5.98 -12.16 -12.06
N ASP A 14 4.91 -12.73 -12.56
CA ASP A 14 5.03 -13.83 -13.52
C ASP A 14 5.42 -13.30 -14.89
N SER A 15 4.80 -12.23 -15.34
CA SER A 15 5.13 -11.59 -16.62
C SER A 15 5.01 -10.07 -16.52
N MET A 16 5.78 -9.40 -17.39
CA MET A 16 5.82 -7.96 -17.50
C MET A 16 5.69 -7.58 -18.98
N ILE A 17 4.87 -6.57 -19.25
CA ILE A 17 4.72 -5.99 -20.59
C ILE A 17 5.01 -4.50 -20.50
N PHE A 18 5.85 -4.02 -21.42
CA PHE A 18 6.12 -2.60 -21.61
C PHE A 18 5.95 -2.26 -23.10
N PRO A 19 4.75 -1.86 -23.53
CA PRO A 19 4.52 -1.42 -24.89
C PRO A 19 5.35 -0.16 -25.18
N VAL A 20 6.03 -0.13 -26.32
CA VAL A 20 6.94 0.98 -26.68
C VAL A 20 6.21 2.33 -26.81
N GLU A 21 4.95 2.28 -27.22
CA GLU A 21 4.13 3.48 -27.44
C GLU A 21 3.34 3.92 -26.20
N ASP A 22 3.33 3.09 -25.17
CA ASP A 22 2.59 3.32 -23.94
C ASP A 22 3.60 3.50 -22.79
N SER A 23 3.63 4.64 -22.16
CA SER A 23 4.53 4.92 -21.03
C SER A 23 4.09 4.17 -19.75
N THR A 24 3.63 2.93 -19.89
CA THR A 24 3.10 2.13 -18.79
C THR A 24 3.71 0.74 -18.79
N VAL A 25 4.16 0.30 -17.62
CA VAL A 25 4.62 -1.07 -17.36
C VAL A 25 3.48 -1.85 -16.72
N TYR A 26 3.10 -2.96 -17.33
CA TYR A 26 2.05 -3.85 -16.83
C TYR A 26 2.66 -5.10 -16.21
N LEU A 27 2.30 -5.39 -14.95
CA LEU A 27 2.74 -6.55 -14.20
C LEU A 27 1.59 -7.52 -13.98
N PHE A 28 1.79 -8.79 -14.27
CA PHE A 28 0.77 -9.84 -14.19
C PHE A 28 1.21 -10.99 -13.29
N GLY A 29 0.23 -11.78 -12.81
CA GLY A 29 0.46 -12.98 -12.02
C GLY A 29 0.74 -12.66 -10.56
N THR A 30 -0.18 -11.96 -9.90
CA THR A 30 -0.08 -11.59 -8.49
C THR A 30 1.27 -10.91 -8.15
N PRO A 31 1.56 -9.79 -8.82
CA PRO A 31 2.81 -9.08 -8.64
C PRO A 31 2.97 -8.54 -7.22
N ILE A 32 4.22 -8.48 -6.76
CA ILE A 32 4.60 -7.82 -5.51
C ILE A 32 5.63 -6.74 -5.86
N VAL A 33 5.37 -5.52 -5.42
CA VAL A 33 6.25 -4.38 -5.64
C VAL A 33 6.62 -3.77 -4.30
N TRP A 34 7.87 -3.44 -4.11
CA TRP A 34 8.38 -2.71 -2.94
C TRP A 34 8.83 -1.33 -3.38
N ALA A 35 8.22 -0.31 -2.79
CA ALA A 35 8.50 1.09 -3.09
C ALA A 35 8.35 1.96 -1.84
N SER A 36 9.30 2.85 -1.59
CA SER A 36 9.24 3.82 -0.47
C SER A 36 8.93 3.16 0.89
N GLY A 37 9.46 1.96 1.15
CA GLY A 37 9.23 1.22 2.40
C GLY A 37 7.88 0.54 2.50
N ASN A 38 7.12 0.48 1.41
CA ASN A 38 5.83 -0.20 1.34
C ASN A 38 5.90 -1.43 0.45
N GLN A 39 5.13 -2.44 0.79
CA GLN A 39 4.83 -3.58 -0.07
C GLN A 39 3.47 -3.35 -0.73
N LEU A 40 3.42 -3.46 -2.04
CA LEU A 40 2.25 -3.22 -2.88
C LEU A 40 1.87 -4.53 -3.58
N THR A 41 0.62 -4.94 -3.50
CA THR A 41 0.12 -6.15 -4.17
C THR A 41 -1.25 -5.90 -4.82
N GLY A 42 -1.56 -6.70 -5.80
CA GLY A 42 -2.85 -6.72 -6.50
C GLY A 42 -2.90 -7.90 -7.45
N THR A 43 -4.02 -8.12 -8.12
CA THR A 43 -4.11 -9.14 -9.17
C THR A 43 -3.22 -8.75 -10.36
N THR A 44 -3.19 -7.47 -10.70
CA THR A 44 -2.25 -6.85 -11.63
C THR A 44 -1.80 -5.50 -11.07
N ILE A 45 -0.64 -5.02 -11.51
CA ILE A 45 -0.13 -3.69 -11.19
C ILE A 45 0.26 -3.00 -12.49
N ASP A 46 -0.21 -1.77 -12.66
CA ASP A 46 0.19 -0.91 -13.78
C ASP A 46 1.03 0.24 -13.20
N MET A 47 2.21 0.47 -13.75
CA MET A 47 3.10 1.56 -13.35
C MET A 47 3.27 2.53 -14.51
N HIS A 48 2.78 3.74 -14.36
CA HIS A 48 2.91 4.78 -15.36
C HIS A 48 4.24 5.53 -15.20
N LEU A 49 4.93 5.72 -16.31
CA LEU A 49 6.22 6.39 -16.35
C LEU A 49 6.09 7.80 -16.94
N LYS A 50 6.73 8.75 -16.28
CA LYS A 50 6.94 10.12 -16.78
C LYS A 50 8.40 10.46 -16.63
N ASN A 51 9.05 10.86 -17.73
CA ASN A 51 10.50 11.11 -17.73
C ASN A 51 11.34 9.92 -17.19
N ASN A 52 10.94 8.69 -17.54
CA ASN A 52 11.57 7.44 -17.09
C ASN A 52 11.48 7.15 -15.57
N GLU A 53 10.63 7.87 -14.86
CA GLU A 53 10.35 7.63 -13.44
C GLU A 53 8.88 7.29 -13.27
N VAL A 54 8.56 6.43 -12.30
CA VAL A 54 7.17 6.11 -11.98
C VAL A 54 6.52 7.33 -11.34
N ASP A 55 5.46 7.86 -11.94
CA ASP A 55 4.69 8.98 -11.40
C ASP A 55 3.36 8.56 -10.76
N LEU A 56 2.81 7.43 -11.19
CA LEU A 56 1.67 6.81 -10.54
C LEU A 56 1.64 5.30 -10.78
N PHE A 57 0.92 4.59 -9.92
CA PHE A 57 0.64 3.17 -10.11
C PHE A 57 -0.81 2.85 -9.80
N HIS A 58 -1.33 1.81 -10.43
CA HIS A 58 -2.62 1.22 -10.12
C HIS A 58 -2.44 -0.20 -9.62
N LEU A 59 -3.06 -0.50 -8.48
CA LEU A 59 -3.22 -1.86 -7.99
C LEU A 59 -4.65 -2.30 -8.34
N ASN A 60 -4.77 -3.26 -9.22
CA ASN A 60 -6.06 -3.69 -9.76
C ASN A 60 -6.52 -4.97 -9.10
N ASN A 61 -7.71 -4.95 -8.53
CA ASN A 61 -8.36 -6.03 -7.79
C ASN A 61 -7.51 -6.57 -6.62
N LYS A 62 -8.14 -6.80 -5.49
CA LYS A 62 -7.47 -7.26 -4.26
C LYS A 62 -6.26 -6.40 -3.91
N ALA A 63 -6.39 -5.09 -4.14
CA ALA A 63 -5.33 -4.14 -3.85
C ALA A 63 -4.99 -4.12 -2.36
N PHE A 64 -3.69 -4.23 -2.05
CA PHE A 64 -3.21 -4.25 -0.68
C PHE A 64 -1.87 -3.52 -0.57
N ILE A 65 -1.76 -2.64 0.43
CA ILE A 65 -0.51 -1.95 0.76
C ILE A 65 -0.18 -2.24 2.22
N VAL A 66 1.07 -2.63 2.46
CA VAL A 66 1.59 -2.91 3.80
C VAL A 66 2.82 -2.04 4.04
N ASN A 67 2.84 -1.36 5.18
CA ASN A 67 3.98 -0.61 5.67
C ASN A 67 4.42 -1.17 7.02
N GLN A 68 5.62 -1.69 7.11
CA GLN A 68 6.16 -2.23 8.34
C GLN A 68 6.60 -1.11 9.28
N LEU A 69 6.12 -1.12 10.52
CA LEU A 69 6.54 -0.21 11.58
C LEU A 69 7.64 -0.83 12.46
N ASP A 70 7.44 -2.10 12.82
CA ASP A 70 8.41 -2.93 13.56
C ASP A 70 8.18 -4.41 13.22
N THR A 71 8.81 -5.33 13.93
CA THR A 71 8.72 -6.77 13.66
C THR A 71 7.30 -7.35 13.80
N ALA A 72 6.41 -6.65 14.50
CA ALA A 72 5.06 -7.13 14.84
C ALA A 72 3.93 -6.21 14.39
N LYS A 73 4.24 -4.95 14.02
CA LYS A 73 3.23 -3.94 13.69
C LYS A 73 3.35 -3.47 12.25
N PHE A 74 2.22 -3.48 11.55
CA PHE A 74 2.13 -3.12 10.16
C PHE A 74 0.91 -2.21 9.94
N ASN A 75 1.14 -1.05 9.35
CA ASN A 75 0.04 -0.28 8.77
C ASN A 75 -0.44 -1.02 7.52
N GLN A 76 -1.75 -1.14 7.36
CA GLN A 76 -2.34 -1.97 6.32
C GLN A 76 -3.50 -1.24 5.69
N ILE A 77 -3.59 -1.30 4.39
CA ILE A 77 -4.71 -0.77 3.64
C ILE A 77 -5.06 -1.75 2.54
N LYS A 78 -6.34 -2.07 2.42
CA LYS A 78 -6.84 -2.89 1.33
C LYS A 78 -8.11 -2.30 0.73
N GLY A 79 -8.38 -2.67 -0.51
CA GLY A 79 -9.57 -2.31 -1.23
C GLY A 79 -9.67 -3.06 -2.54
N ARG A 80 -10.68 -2.72 -3.34
CA ARG A 80 -10.81 -3.31 -4.67
C ARG A 80 -9.69 -2.84 -5.58
N ASN A 81 -9.54 -1.54 -5.72
CA ASN A 81 -8.52 -0.90 -6.53
C ASN A 81 -7.85 0.22 -5.74
N MET A 82 -6.59 0.48 -6.05
CA MET A 82 -5.87 1.62 -5.50
C MET A 82 -5.09 2.34 -6.58
N THR A 83 -4.96 3.66 -6.43
CA THR A 83 -4.05 4.48 -7.22
C THR A 83 -3.09 5.15 -6.26
N GLY A 84 -1.79 4.98 -6.49
CA GLY A 84 -0.74 5.66 -5.76
C GLY A 84 -0.06 6.70 -6.64
N TYR A 85 0.17 7.89 -6.10
CA TYR A 85 0.79 9.01 -6.79
C TYR A 85 2.16 9.28 -6.21
N ILE A 86 3.18 9.33 -7.08
CA ILE A 86 4.57 9.51 -6.71
C ILE A 86 5.07 10.86 -7.22
N ARG A 87 5.81 11.57 -6.38
CA ARG A 87 6.48 12.83 -6.72
C ARG A 87 7.85 12.87 -6.03
N HIS A 88 8.89 13.20 -6.77
CA HIS A 88 10.27 13.20 -6.25
C HIS A 88 10.65 11.87 -5.59
N ASN A 89 10.28 10.75 -6.25
CA ASN A 89 10.49 9.38 -5.78
C ASN A 89 9.82 9.04 -4.43
N GLU A 90 8.85 9.85 -4.00
CA GLU A 90 8.09 9.60 -2.78
C GLU A 90 6.58 9.46 -3.07
N LEU A 91 5.99 8.43 -2.49
CA LEU A 91 4.55 8.24 -2.48
C LEU A 91 3.93 9.34 -1.61
N TYR A 92 3.07 10.19 -2.18
CA TYR A 92 2.44 11.29 -1.46
C TYR A 92 0.91 11.18 -1.32
N LEU A 93 0.28 10.39 -2.16
CA LEU A 93 -1.18 10.18 -2.12
C LEU A 93 -1.51 8.75 -2.54
N VAL A 94 -2.39 8.12 -1.77
CA VAL A 94 -3.03 6.84 -2.15
C VAL A 94 -4.54 7.04 -2.12
N GLU A 95 -5.21 6.67 -3.20
CA GLU A 95 -6.66 6.63 -3.30
C GLU A 95 -7.12 5.18 -3.38
N VAL A 96 -8.00 4.80 -2.44
CA VAL A 96 -8.59 3.46 -2.38
C VAL A 96 -10.03 3.55 -2.87
N ASP A 97 -10.38 2.76 -3.85
CA ASP A 97 -11.73 2.69 -4.42
C ASP A 97 -12.32 1.30 -4.24
N GLY A 98 -13.48 1.26 -3.59
CA GLY A 98 -14.27 0.07 -3.35
C GLY A 98 -13.80 -0.77 -2.16
N ASN A 99 -14.68 -0.89 -1.15
CA ASN A 99 -14.48 -1.74 0.03
C ASN A 99 -13.16 -1.46 0.77
N GLY A 100 -12.89 -0.19 1.03
CA GLY A 100 -11.68 0.23 1.74
C GLY A 100 -11.68 -0.24 3.19
N GLU A 101 -10.59 -0.86 3.61
CA GLU A 101 -10.32 -1.23 5.00
C GLU A 101 -8.90 -0.80 5.36
N SER A 102 -8.72 -0.31 6.58
CA SER A 102 -7.40 0.09 7.05
C SER A 102 -7.15 -0.33 8.49
N ILE A 103 -5.91 -0.69 8.77
CA ILE A 103 -5.34 -0.74 10.11
C ILE A 103 -4.19 0.26 10.15
N TYR A 104 -4.29 1.21 11.07
CA TYR A 104 -3.32 2.25 11.27
C TYR A 104 -2.96 2.36 12.75
N TYR A 105 -1.68 2.47 13.03
CA TYR A 105 -1.17 2.66 14.39
C TYR A 105 -0.80 4.13 14.59
N PRO A 106 -1.71 4.95 15.15
CA PRO A 106 -1.38 6.34 15.46
C PRO A 106 -0.32 6.43 16.55
N ASP A 107 0.55 7.41 16.43
CA ASP A 107 1.59 7.68 17.41
C ASP A 107 1.49 9.11 17.97
N ASP A 108 1.96 9.28 19.17
CA ASP A 108 2.25 10.58 19.78
C ASP A 108 3.75 10.67 20.03
N LYS A 109 4.43 11.53 19.26
CA LYS A 109 5.89 11.73 19.34
C LYS A 109 6.70 10.43 19.27
N GLY A 110 6.31 9.54 18.36
CA GLY A 110 6.98 8.25 18.14
C GLY A 110 6.50 7.12 19.05
N VAL A 111 5.60 7.37 19.98
CA VAL A 111 5.01 6.34 20.85
C VAL A 111 3.63 5.96 20.31
N ILE A 112 3.46 4.69 19.95
CA ILE A 112 2.18 4.18 19.44
C ILE A 112 1.14 4.21 20.56
N ILE A 113 0.01 4.89 20.32
CA ILE A 113 -1.05 5.09 21.30
C ILE A 113 -2.24 4.13 21.15
N GLY A 114 -2.29 3.37 20.05
CA GLY A 114 -3.37 2.43 19.85
C GLY A 114 -3.38 1.85 18.45
N LEU A 115 -4.48 1.19 18.10
CA LEU A 115 -4.77 0.65 16.78
C LEU A 115 -6.10 1.23 16.31
N ASN A 116 -6.07 1.91 15.18
CA ASN A 116 -7.27 2.35 14.47
C ASN A 116 -7.61 1.35 13.37
N LYS A 117 -8.82 0.82 13.41
CA LYS A 117 -9.36 -0.03 12.35
C LYS A 117 -10.58 0.64 11.77
N THR A 118 -10.59 0.86 10.46
CA THR A 118 -11.67 1.57 9.78
C THR A 118 -12.06 0.88 8.48
N ILE A 119 -13.35 0.86 8.21
CA ILE A 119 -13.98 0.41 6.96
C ILE A 119 -14.64 1.63 6.33
N SER A 120 -14.46 1.83 5.03
CA SER A 120 -15.07 2.93 4.28
C SER A 120 -15.21 2.55 2.81
N SER A 121 -16.17 3.13 2.09
CA SER A 121 -16.33 2.88 0.65
C SER A 121 -15.13 3.36 -0.15
N ALA A 122 -14.50 4.46 0.27
CA ALA A 122 -13.30 5.00 -0.32
C ALA A 122 -12.41 5.63 0.76
N ILE A 123 -11.10 5.61 0.54
CA ILE A 123 -10.12 6.16 1.46
C ILE A 123 -9.10 6.96 0.67
N LYS A 124 -8.73 8.15 1.18
CA LYS A 124 -7.58 8.91 0.68
C LYS A 124 -6.54 9.04 1.77
N ILE A 125 -5.31 8.69 1.45
CA ILE A 125 -4.19 8.75 2.39
C ILE A 125 -3.15 9.70 1.84
N HIS A 126 -2.89 10.74 2.59
CA HIS A 126 -1.85 11.70 2.30
C HIS A 126 -0.61 11.36 3.10
N LEU A 127 0.52 11.22 2.40
CA LEU A 127 1.81 10.95 3.01
C LEU A 127 2.73 12.17 2.85
N LYS A 128 3.60 12.36 3.82
CA LYS A 128 4.66 13.36 3.81
C LYS A 128 5.90 12.76 4.44
N GLU A 129 7.04 12.87 3.75
CA GLU A 129 8.30 12.30 4.23
C GLU A 129 8.19 10.80 4.60
N LYS A 130 7.53 10.03 3.71
CA LYS A 130 7.28 8.58 3.86
C LYS A 130 6.39 8.20 5.05
N ARG A 131 5.71 9.16 5.67
CA ARG A 131 4.80 8.95 6.81
C ARG A 131 3.38 9.36 6.46
N VAL A 132 2.42 8.65 7.02
CA VAL A 132 1.01 9.04 6.93
C VAL A 132 0.83 10.38 7.64
N ASN A 133 0.37 11.39 6.89
CA ASN A 133 0.10 12.73 7.37
C ASN A 133 -1.40 12.97 7.63
N ARG A 134 -2.26 12.43 6.77
CA ARG A 134 -3.71 12.58 6.88
C ARG A 134 -4.42 11.42 6.19
N ILE A 135 -5.45 10.88 6.83
CA ILE A 135 -6.35 9.88 6.24
C ILE A 135 -7.74 10.49 6.17
N VAL A 136 -8.37 10.41 4.99
CA VAL A 136 -9.73 10.86 4.75
C VAL A 136 -10.57 9.63 4.39
N PHE A 137 -11.56 9.32 5.21
CA PHE A 137 -12.53 8.27 4.94
C PHE A 137 -13.76 8.88 4.28
N ILE A 138 -14.18 8.31 3.17
CA ILE A 138 -15.24 8.85 2.32
C ILE A 138 -16.40 7.88 2.32
N THR A 139 -17.61 8.39 2.59
CA THR A 139 -18.88 7.67 2.60
C THR A 139 -18.98 6.61 3.70
N LYS A 140 -19.76 6.91 4.72
CA LYS A 140 -20.15 6.03 5.84
C LYS A 140 -18.95 5.28 6.46
N PRO A 141 -17.92 5.98 6.94
CA PRO A 141 -16.82 5.32 7.63
C PRO A 141 -17.32 4.71 8.95
N GLU A 142 -16.87 3.49 9.22
CA GLU A 142 -17.03 2.82 10.50
C GLU A 142 -15.66 2.48 11.04
N GLY A 143 -15.30 3.01 12.18
CA GLY A 143 -13.95 2.84 12.72
C GLY A 143 -13.93 2.79 14.25
N THR A 144 -12.88 2.18 14.76
CA THR A 144 -12.57 2.11 16.18
C THR A 144 -11.12 2.48 16.41
N LEU A 145 -10.85 3.10 17.55
CA LEU A 145 -9.50 3.31 18.07
C LEU A 145 -9.42 2.64 19.43
N ASN A 146 -8.59 1.61 19.55
CA ASN A 146 -8.42 0.85 20.78
C ASN A 146 -6.97 0.87 21.26
N PRO A 147 -6.73 0.97 22.57
CA PRO A 147 -5.40 0.74 23.12
C PRO A 147 -4.90 -0.67 22.77
N LEU A 148 -3.61 -0.81 22.49
CA LEU A 148 -3.05 -2.11 22.07
C LEU A 148 -3.26 -3.24 23.07
N ILE A 149 -3.31 -2.91 24.35
CA ILE A 149 -3.46 -3.90 25.42
C ILE A 149 -4.77 -4.70 25.35
N ILE A 150 -5.82 -4.12 24.74
CA ILE A 150 -7.12 -4.79 24.61
C ILE A 150 -7.35 -5.39 23.22
N VAL A 151 -6.43 -5.18 22.26
CA VAL A 151 -6.55 -5.71 20.91
C VAL A 151 -5.90 -7.08 20.84
N ASP A 152 -6.70 -8.11 20.53
CA ASP A 152 -6.19 -9.45 20.29
C ASP A 152 -5.17 -9.43 19.14
N PRO A 153 -4.02 -10.12 19.26
CA PRO A 153 -3.03 -10.17 18.17
C PRO A 153 -3.60 -10.53 16.81
N LYS A 154 -4.58 -11.45 16.73
CA LYS A 154 -5.22 -11.83 15.45
C LYS A 154 -6.02 -10.69 14.81
N ASP A 155 -6.53 -9.73 15.60
CA ASP A 155 -7.30 -8.58 15.13
C ASP A 155 -6.42 -7.41 14.68
N ARG A 156 -5.10 -7.57 14.73
CA ARG A 156 -4.11 -6.60 14.25
C ARG A 156 -3.79 -6.74 12.77
N PHE A 157 -4.45 -7.67 12.08
CA PHE A 157 -4.23 -7.94 10.66
C PHE A 157 -5.57 -7.96 9.91
N LEU A 158 -5.57 -7.33 8.74
CA LEU A 158 -6.70 -7.45 7.82
C LEU A 158 -6.72 -8.86 7.20
N LYS A 159 -7.90 -9.29 6.78
CA LYS A 159 -8.03 -10.54 6.02
C LYS A 159 -7.14 -10.49 4.78
N ASP A 160 -6.48 -11.59 4.46
CA ASP A 160 -5.55 -11.73 3.34
C ASP A 160 -4.23 -10.94 3.51
N PHE A 161 -3.89 -10.53 4.73
CA PHE A 161 -2.58 -9.95 5.02
C PHE A 161 -1.46 -10.96 4.73
N GLU A 162 -0.49 -10.53 3.95
CA GLU A 162 0.74 -11.27 3.70
C GLU A 162 1.94 -10.32 3.69
N TRP A 163 3.04 -10.73 4.29
CA TRP A 163 4.28 -9.99 4.30
C TRP A 163 5.38 -10.83 3.64
N HIS A 164 5.95 -10.33 2.55
CA HIS A 164 6.82 -11.08 1.65
C HIS A 164 8.27 -10.55 1.63
N GLN A 165 8.79 -10.12 2.76
CA GLN A 165 10.16 -9.59 2.85
C GLN A 165 11.21 -10.60 2.33
N ASP A 166 10.98 -11.89 2.53
CA ASP A 166 11.82 -13.00 2.07
C ASP A 166 11.91 -13.11 0.54
N LYS A 167 10.94 -12.53 -0.17
CA LYS A 167 10.88 -12.55 -1.64
C LYS A 167 11.47 -11.31 -2.30
N GLN A 168 11.77 -10.28 -1.52
CA GLN A 168 12.29 -9.01 -2.04
C GLN A 168 13.63 -9.25 -2.75
N PRO A 169 13.79 -8.78 -4.01
CA PRO A 169 15.02 -8.95 -4.81
C PRO A 169 16.28 -8.37 -4.17
#